data_b063cfca806cae6227505958daf94610
#
_entry.id   b063cfca806cae6227505958daf94610
#
_cell.length_a   1.000
_cell.length_b   1.000
_cell.length_c   1.000
_cell.angle_alpha   90.00
_cell.angle_beta   90.00
_cell.angle_gamma   90.00
#
_symmetry.space_group_name_H-M   'P 1'
#
loop_
_entity.id
_entity.type
_entity.pdbx_description
1 polymer ?
#
loop_
_entity_poly.entity_id
_entity_poly.type
_entity_poly.pdbx_seq_one_letter_code
_entity_poly.pdbx_strand_id
1 'polypeptide(L)'
;MKVDDKISSFFALLKLSIDSQKDLYAFANNPDFALFKKLFISFDAREVKIEGAKQLHYFLIIHDIELHAEFKSAGVFTRMIDFLNEQGINIWVDDIVNNRLFEFLHNKGYKASIHKNRMGWISCMFKLAEKP
;
A
#
# COMPACT_ATOMS: atom_id res chain seq x y z
N MET A 1 -13.27 -19.85 7.75
CA MET A 1 -13.65 -18.70 6.86
C MET A 1 -12.85 -18.79 5.57
N LYS A 2 -13.51 -18.68 4.45
CA LYS A 2 -12.85 -18.71 3.13
C LYS A 2 -11.99 -17.46 2.93
N VAL A 3 -10.95 -17.56 2.09
CA VAL A 3 -10.04 -16.45 1.82
C VAL A 3 -10.79 -15.22 1.27
N ASP A 4 -11.80 -15.42 0.42
CA ASP A 4 -12.58 -14.31 -0.14
C ASP A 4 -13.35 -13.55 0.94
N ASP A 5 -13.87 -14.23 1.94
CA ASP A 5 -14.57 -13.58 3.07
C ASP A 5 -13.58 -12.76 3.91
N LYS A 6 -12.37 -13.28 4.12
CA LYS A 6 -11.32 -12.55 4.83
C LYS A 6 -10.89 -11.30 4.06
N ILE A 7 -10.76 -11.40 2.74
CA ILE A 7 -10.42 -10.26 1.88
C ILE A 7 -11.52 -9.20 1.95
N SER A 8 -12.78 -9.60 1.84
CA SER A 8 -13.91 -8.66 1.92
C SER A 8 -13.96 -7.94 3.26
N SER A 9 -13.74 -8.66 4.37
CA SER A 9 -13.68 -8.07 5.71
C SER A 9 -12.53 -7.08 5.82
N PHE A 10 -11.36 -7.43 5.28
CA PHE A 10 -10.21 -6.55 5.26
C PHE A 10 -10.48 -5.28 4.44
N PHE A 11 -11.10 -5.41 3.26
CA PHE A 11 -11.42 -4.25 2.42
C PHE A 11 -12.39 -3.30 3.10
N ALA A 12 -13.35 -3.80 3.88
CA ALA A 12 -14.25 -2.98 4.67
C ALA A 12 -13.48 -2.14 5.70
N LEU A 13 -12.52 -2.77 6.41
CA LEU A 13 -11.66 -2.07 7.36
C LEU A 13 -10.75 -1.05 6.67
N LEU A 14 -10.19 -1.40 5.53
CA LEU A 14 -9.35 -0.52 4.73
C LEU A 14 -10.14 0.70 4.26
N LYS A 15 -11.37 0.51 3.81
CA LYS A 15 -12.26 1.61 3.40
C LYS A 15 -12.55 2.56 4.56
N LEU A 16 -12.81 2.03 5.75
CA LEU A 16 -12.99 2.86 6.96
C LEU A 16 -11.74 3.67 7.28
N SER A 17 -10.56 3.07 7.17
CA SER A 17 -9.29 3.75 7.37
C SER A 17 -9.10 4.89 6.37
N ILE A 18 -9.39 4.64 5.10
CA ILE A 18 -9.31 5.65 4.03
C ILE A 18 -10.27 6.82 4.32
N ASP A 19 -11.53 6.52 4.61
CA ASP A 19 -12.56 7.53 4.79
C ASP A 19 -12.31 8.38 6.04
N SER A 20 -11.74 7.80 7.09
CA SER A 20 -11.43 8.51 8.35
C SER A 20 -10.01 9.06 8.40
N GLN A 21 -9.15 8.72 7.43
CA GLN A 21 -7.72 9.10 7.40
C GLN A 21 -6.98 8.64 8.65
N LYS A 22 -7.31 7.46 9.17
CA LYS A 22 -6.68 6.88 10.36
C LYS A 22 -5.74 5.75 9.97
N ASP A 23 -4.60 5.69 10.65
CA ASP A 23 -3.61 4.64 10.45
C ASP A 23 -4.21 3.26 10.70
N LEU A 24 -3.70 2.28 9.96
CA LEU A 24 -4.15 0.91 10.04
C LEU A 24 -2.95 0.01 10.37
N TYR A 25 -3.05 -0.71 11.49
CA TYR A 25 -2.04 -1.67 11.92
C TYR A 25 -2.63 -3.07 11.96
N ALA A 26 -1.90 -4.04 11.43
CA ALA A 26 -2.22 -5.44 11.59
C ALA A 26 -1.02 -6.18 12.18
N PHE A 27 -1.28 -7.03 13.15
CA PHE A 27 -0.30 -7.87 13.81
C PHE A 27 -0.72 -9.34 13.69
N ALA A 28 0.25 -10.25 13.82
CA ALA A 28 0.04 -11.68 13.64
C ALA A 28 -1.14 -12.25 14.44
N ASN A 29 -1.42 -11.69 15.62
CA ASN A 29 -2.45 -12.19 16.53
C ASN A 29 -3.76 -11.40 16.45
N ASN A 30 -3.89 -10.47 15.53
CA ASN A 30 -5.11 -9.67 15.40
C ASN A 30 -6.13 -10.43 14.55
N PRO A 31 -7.27 -10.89 15.12
CA PRO A 31 -8.25 -11.65 14.35
C PRO A 31 -8.94 -10.87 13.23
N ASP A 32 -8.98 -9.52 13.33
CA ASP A 32 -9.58 -8.67 12.31
C ASP A 32 -8.74 -8.61 11.02
N PHE A 33 -7.46 -8.99 11.12
CA PHE A 33 -6.51 -8.95 10.02
C PHE A 33 -5.88 -10.32 9.80
N ALA A 34 -6.70 -11.36 9.76
CA ALA A 34 -6.24 -12.74 9.67
C ALA A 34 -5.39 -13.08 8.43
N LEU A 35 -5.42 -12.22 7.40
CA LEU A 35 -4.60 -12.39 6.19
C LEU A 35 -3.14 -12.04 6.41
N PHE A 36 -2.85 -11.14 7.34
CA PHE A 36 -1.54 -10.50 7.46
C PHE A 36 -0.82 -10.91 8.73
N LYS A 37 0.46 -11.19 8.56
CA LYS A 37 1.42 -11.28 9.66
C LYS A 37 1.79 -9.89 10.14
N LYS A 38 1.85 -8.94 9.21
CA LYS A 38 2.23 -7.57 9.48
C LYS A 38 1.65 -6.67 8.40
N LEU A 39 1.06 -5.57 8.80
CA LEU A 39 0.61 -4.52 7.90
C LEU A 39 0.66 -3.19 8.64
N PHE A 40 1.24 -2.19 8.00
CA PHE A 40 1.19 -0.82 8.50
C PHE A 40 0.88 0.12 7.34
N ILE A 41 -0.23 0.85 7.47
CA ILE A 41 -0.67 1.87 6.54
C ILE A 41 -0.84 3.18 7.32
N SER A 42 -0.30 4.27 6.77
CA SER A 42 -0.51 5.61 7.31
C SER A 42 -0.89 6.59 6.20
N PHE A 43 -1.13 7.84 6.57
CA PHE A 43 -1.50 8.89 5.64
C PHE A 43 -0.62 10.11 5.91
N ASP A 44 0.05 10.61 4.88
CA ASP A 44 0.93 11.77 5.02
C ASP A 44 1.20 12.41 3.66
N ALA A 45 1.70 13.63 3.71
CA ALA A 45 2.19 14.33 2.53
C ALA A 45 3.60 13.89 2.20
N ARG A 46 3.88 13.68 0.92
CA ARG A 46 5.22 13.35 0.41
C ARG A 46 5.51 14.19 -0.83
N GLU A 47 6.76 14.60 -0.96
CA GLU A 47 7.23 15.31 -2.14
C GLU A 47 7.61 14.31 -3.22
N VAL A 48 7.13 14.54 -4.44
CA VAL A 48 7.49 13.76 -5.62
C VAL A 48 7.96 14.68 -6.72
N LYS A 49 8.78 14.16 -7.61
CA LYS A 49 9.27 14.89 -8.78
C LYS A 49 8.53 14.40 -10.01
N ILE A 50 7.78 15.30 -10.65
CA ILE A 50 7.00 14.98 -11.85
C ILE A 50 7.41 15.95 -12.94
N GLU A 51 7.89 15.41 -14.08
CA GLU A 51 8.37 16.19 -15.22
C GLU A 51 9.43 17.24 -14.81
N GLY A 52 10.28 16.87 -13.86
CA GLY A 52 11.34 17.73 -13.37
C GLY A 52 10.93 18.72 -12.28
N ALA A 53 9.65 18.83 -11.96
CA ALA A 53 9.13 19.74 -10.94
C ALA A 53 8.79 18.99 -9.65
N LYS A 54 9.16 19.58 -8.53
CA LYS A 54 8.79 19.05 -7.20
C LYS A 54 7.35 19.39 -6.90
N GLN A 55 6.58 18.40 -6.47
CA GLN A 55 5.18 18.55 -6.09
C GLN A 55 4.92 17.86 -4.77
N LEU A 56 4.10 18.46 -3.93
CA LEU A 56 3.68 17.88 -2.65
C LEU A 56 2.28 17.29 -2.83
N HIS A 57 2.13 16.00 -2.52
CA HIS A 57 0.86 15.30 -2.58
C HIS A 57 0.61 14.54 -1.30
N TYR A 58 -0.66 14.31 -0.99
CA TYR A 58 -1.08 13.54 0.16
C TYR A 58 -1.34 12.10 -0.27
N PHE A 59 -0.75 11.15 0.46
CA PHE A 59 -0.74 9.74 0.08
C PHE A 59 -1.29 8.84 1.19
N LEU A 60 -1.91 7.76 0.78
CA LEU A 60 -1.96 6.55 1.60
C LEU A 60 -0.61 5.86 1.44
N ILE A 61 0.06 5.57 2.56
CA ILE A 61 1.42 5.02 2.56
C ILE A 61 1.40 3.60 3.12
N ILE A 62 1.86 2.65 2.32
CA ILE A 62 2.06 1.27 2.76
C ILE A 62 3.52 1.16 3.20
N HIS A 63 3.76 1.06 4.52
CA HIS A 63 5.11 0.99 5.09
C HIS A 63 5.63 -0.43 5.11
N ASP A 64 4.81 -1.35 5.59
CA ASP A 64 5.14 -2.76 5.74
C ASP A 64 3.95 -3.59 5.34
N ILE A 65 4.21 -4.73 4.71
CA ILE A 65 3.19 -5.71 4.40
C ILE A 65 3.82 -7.09 4.37
N GLU A 66 3.24 -8.01 5.12
CA GLU A 66 3.60 -9.43 5.08
C GLU A 66 2.35 -10.27 5.29
N LEU A 67 2.06 -11.12 4.32
CA LEU A 67 0.95 -12.07 4.39
C LEU A 67 1.36 -13.32 5.17
N HIS A 68 0.41 -13.96 5.83
CA HIS A 68 0.63 -15.33 6.30
C HIS A 68 0.93 -16.23 5.10
N ALA A 69 1.80 -17.23 5.30
CA ALA A 69 2.29 -18.10 4.23
C ALA A 69 1.14 -18.76 3.45
N GLU A 70 0.06 -19.14 4.12
CA GLU A 70 -1.11 -19.76 3.50
C GLU A 70 -1.83 -18.89 2.48
N PHE A 71 -1.64 -17.56 2.54
CA PHE A 71 -2.31 -16.62 1.65
C PHE A 71 -1.41 -16.01 0.58
N LYS A 72 -0.12 -16.32 0.57
CA LYS A 72 0.84 -15.69 -0.35
C LYS A 72 0.54 -15.96 -1.82
N SER A 73 -0.05 -17.10 -2.15
CA SER A 73 -0.39 -17.47 -3.51
C SER A 73 -1.85 -17.17 -3.90
N ALA A 74 -2.62 -16.55 -3.01
CA ALA A 74 -4.05 -16.32 -3.22
C ALA A 74 -4.37 -15.00 -3.93
N GLY A 75 -3.35 -14.25 -4.39
CA GLY A 75 -3.54 -12.99 -5.09
C GLY A 75 -4.03 -11.85 -4.20
N VAL A 76 -3.85 -11.96 -2.88
CA VAL A 76 -4.32 -10.96 -1.91
C VAL A 76 -3.70 -9.59 -2.18
N PHE A 77 -2.39 -9.56 -2.39
CA PHE A 77 -1.69 -8.28 -2.64
C PHE A 77 -2.19 -7.62 -3.93
N THR A 78 -2.35 -8.38 -5.00
CA THR A 78 -2.89 -7.88 -6.27
C THR A 78 -4.27 -7.28 -6.09
N ARG A 79 -5.16 -8.00 -5.39
CA ARG A 79 -6.53 -7.54 -5.12
C ARG A 79 -6.54 -6.29 -4.26
N MET A 80 -5.63 -6.20 -3.27
CA MET A 80 -5.50 -5.02 -2.42
C MET A 80 -5.07 -3.80 -3.24
N ILE A 81 -4.06 -3.92 -4.08
CA ILE A 81 -3.58 -2.83 -4.92
C ILE A 81 -4.68 -2.38 -5.89
N ASP A 82 -5.38 -3.32 -6.52
CA ASP A 82 -6.48 -2.98 -7.42
C ASP A 82 -7.62 -2.26 -6.67
N PHE A 83 -7.95 -2.72 -5.46
CA PHE A 83 -8.94 -2.05 -4.62
C PHE A 83 -8.52 -0.62 -4.29
N LEU A 84 -7.26 -0.41 -3.88
CA LEU A 84 -6.74 0.92 -3.57
C LEU A 84 -6.76 1.85 -4.79
N ASN A 85 -6.39 1.34 -5.95
CA ASN A 85 -6.41 2.11 -7.19
C ASN A 85 -7.83 2.58 -7.54
N GLU A 86 -8.84 1.78 -7.23
CA GLU A 86 -10.24 2.13 -7.48
C GLU A 86 -10.78 3.20 -6.53
N GLN A 87 -10.11 3.43 -5.40
CA GLN A 87 -10.55 4.44 -4.42
C GLN A 87 -10.27 5.88 -4.85
N GLY A 88 -9.55 6.10 -5.95
CA GLY A 88 -9.24 7.43 -6.44
C GLY A 88 -8.32 8.23 -5.51
N ILE A 89 -7.40 7.56 -4.85
CA ILE A 89 -6.44 8.16 -3.91
C ILE A 89 -5.02 7.96 -4.41
N ASN A 90 -4.11 8.82 -3.95
CA ASN A 90 -2.69 8.66 -4.21
C ASN A 90 -2.12 7.57 -3.30
N ILE A 91 -1.27 6.71 -3.83
CA ILE A 91 -0.73 5.55 -3.13
C ILE A 91 0.80 5.60 -3.17
N TRP A 92 1.42 5.36 -2.03
CA TRP A 92 2.86 5.31 -1.86
C TRP A 92 3.25 4.00 -1.20
N VAL A 93 4.22 3.30 -1.76
CA VAL A 93 4.73 2.04 -1.20
C VAL A 93 6.18 2.26 -0.79
N ASP A 94 6.47 2.12 0.50
CA ASP A 94 7.80 2.30 1.08
C ASP A 94 8.65 1.05 0.95
N ASP A 95 9.97 1.26 0.95
CA ASP A 95 11.00 0.25 1.16
C ASP A 95 10.88 -0.95 0.21
N ILE A 96 10.95 -0.66 -1.08
CA ILE A 96 10.87 -1.69 -2.12
C ILE A 96 12.26 -2.25 -2.37
N VAL A 97 12.51 -3.46 -1.86
CA VAL A 97 13.81 -4.16 -2.00
C VAL A 97 13.70 -5.40 -2.89
N ASN A 98 12.51 -5.75 -3.31
CA ASN A 98 12.22 -6.97 -4.07
C ASN A 98 11.90 -6.62 -5.53
N ASN A 99 12.65 -7.19 -6.46
CA ASN A 99 12.48 -6.92 -7.90
C ASN A 99 11.09 -7.35 -8.41
N ARG A 100 10.50 -8.41 -7.88
CA ARG A 100 9.16 -8.84 -8.28
C ARG A 100 8.11 -7.81 -7.89
N LEU A 101 8.23 -7.26 -6.68
CA LEU A 101 7.34 -6.20 -6.22
C LEU A 101 7.52 -4.95 -7.07
N PHE A 102 8.76 -4.57 -7.37
CA PHE A 102 9.06 -3.43 -8.23
C PHE A 102 8.39 -3.59 -9.60
N GLU A 103 8.61 -4.72 -10.25
CA GLU A 103 8.03 -4.99 -11.58
C GLU A 103 6.51 -5.03 -11.55
N PHE A 104 5.94 -5.64 -10.52
CA PHE A 104 4.48 -5.69 -10.33
C PHE A 104 3.90 -4.27 -10.25
N LEU A 105 4.46 -3.43 -9.40
CA LEU A 105 3.98 -2.05 -9.23
C LEU A 105 4.23 -1.22 -10.50
N HIS A 106 5.38 -1.39 -11.14
CA HIS A 106 5.68 -0.70 -12.38
C HIS A 106 4.64 -1.04 -13.45
N ASN A 107 4.26 -2.30 -13.58
CA ASN A 107 3.22 -2.74 -14.52
C ASN A 107 1.83 -2.21 -14.16
N LYS A 108 1.59 -1.84 -12.91
CA LYS A 108 0.36 -1.19 -12.44
C LYS A 108 0.38 0.33 -12.59
N GLY A 109 1.44 0.89 -13.19
CA GLY A 109 1.55 2.33 -13.45
C GLY A 109 2.23 3.12 -12.34
N TYR A 110 2.86 2.46 -11.37
CA TYR A 110 3.60 3.15 -10.31
C TYR A 110 4.95 3.64 -10.83
N LYS A 111 5.40 4.77 -10.30
CA LYS A 111 6.69 5.39 -10.62
C LYS A 111 7.65 5.26 -9.46
N ALA A 112 8.94 5.07 -9.78
CA ALA A 112 9.98 5.00 -8.76
C ALA A 112 10.25 6.35 -8.13
N SER A 113 10.56 6.35 -6.83
CA SER A 113 10.97 7.52 -6.08
C SER A 113 11.90 7.10 -4.96
N ILE A 114 12.46 8.08 -4.26
CA ILE A 114 13.28 7.83 -3.07
C ILE A 114 12.75 8.68 -1.92
N HIS A 115 12.91 8.18 -0.71
CA HIS A 115 12.52 8.90 0.49
C HIS A 115 13.57 8.73 1.57
N LYS A 116 13.90 9.80 2.27
CA LYS A 116 14.84 9.76 3.37
C LYS A 116 14.11 9.60 4.69
N ASN A 117 14.48 8.59 5.46
CA ASN A 117 14.01 8.38 6.83
C ASN A 117 15.21 8.32 7.79
N ARG A 118 14.98 7.94 9.04
CA ARG A 118 16.03 7.84 10.07
C ARG A 118 17.12 6.83 9.71
N MET A 119 16.80 5.85 8.89
CA MET A 119 17.73 4.78 8.48
C MET A 119 18.49 5.12 7.20
N GLY A 120 18.21 6.27 6.59
CA GLY A 120 18.82 6.71 5.34
C GLY A 120 17.82 6.77 4.19
N TRP A 121 18.30 6.63 2.97
CA TRP A 121 17.47 6.66 1.77
C TRP A 121 16.86 5.30 1.49
N ILE A 122 15.56 5.27 1.19
CA ILE A 122 14.83 4.05 0.82
C ILE A 122 14.23 4.20 -0.57
N SER A 123 14.15 3.07 -1.28
CA SER A 123 13.49 2.99 -2.58
C SER A 123 11.99 2.86 -2.39
N CYS A 124 11.22 3.67 -3.11
CA CYS A 124 9.78 3.73 -3.00
C CYS A 124 9.16 3.75 -4.39
N MET A 125 7.87 3.46 -4.47
CA MET A 125 7.09 3.67 -5.67
C MET A 125 5.77 4.36 -5.32
N PHE A 126 5.27 5.17 -6.23
CA PHE A 126 4.02 5.90 -6.00
C PHE A 126 3.17 5.93 -7.27
N LYS A 127 1.87 6.11 -7.06
CA LYS A 127 0.92 6.34 -8.14
C LYS A 127 -0.04 7.46 -7.70
N LEU A 128 -0.15 8.49 -8.52
CA LEU A 128 -1.14 9.54 -8.30
C LEU A 128 -2.50 9.07 -8.81
N ALA A 129 -3.55 9.47 -8.11
CA ALA A 129 -4.91 9.17 -8.52
C ALA A 129 -5.18 9.74 -9.92
N GLU A 130 -5.84 8.95 -10.75
CA GLU A 130 -6.28 9.43 -12.06
C GLU A 130 -7.38 10.48 -11.86
N LYS A 131 -7.26 11.58 -12.57
CA LYS A 131 -8.31 12.60 -12.57
C LYS A 131 -9.48 12.10 -13.41
N PRO A 132 -10.73 12.26 -12.92
CA PRO A 132 -11.89 11.90 -13.70
C PRO A 132 -12.04 12.74 -14.98
#